data_4d561da03a6690c6e3f899c63154e0ec
#
_entry.id   4d561da03a6690c6e3f899c63154e0ec
#
_cell.length_a   1.000
_cell.length_b   1.000
_cell.length_c   1.000
_cell.angle_alpha   90.00
_cell.angle_beta   90.00
_cell.angle_gamma   90.00
#
_symmetry.space_group_name_H-M   'P 1'
#
loop_
_entity.id
_entity.type
_entity.pdbx_description
1 polymer ?
#
loop_
_entity_poly.entity_id
_entity_poly.type
_entity_poly.pdbx_seq_one_letter_code
_entity_poly.pdbx_strand_id
1 'polypeptide(L)'
;MIPYFQAKFSGFITNEMLRNIIGQTKSSFQVDDVMNSGKILLINLSKGLLGDLNSKLLGIIFVTKIQTAAMARQKIEKDKRKDFFFYIDEFQNFVTDSIESILSEARKYRLSLNVAHQYMSQLEQSDALTKSSVNLKNAIFGNVGSMMSYKVGAEDAEKLEKEFAPNFSAGDLVNMDKFKGVMRLMIDGQVSRAFSLIPENIYLDKGDPKLMRAYMELSRLKYGREKEFVNREILFRIGAP
;
A
#
# COMPACT_ATOMS: atom_id res chain seq x y z
N MET A 1 -3.96 12.33 -31.73
CA MET A 1 -4.50 11.78 -30.46
C MET A 1 -4.15 10.30 -30.26
N ILE A 2 -4.30 9.44 -31.29
CA ILE A 2 -3.95 7.99 -31.24
C ILE A 2 -2.50 7.71 -30.83
N PRO A 3 -1.45 8.37 -31.39
CA PRO A 3 -0.07 8.08 -31.04
C PRO A 3 0.27 8.34 -29.56
N TYR A 4 -0.30 9.39 -28.99
CA TYR A 4 -0.10 9.72 -27.57
C TYR A 4 -0.74 8.69 -26.63
N PHE A 5 -1.92 8.23 -26.99
CA PHE A 5 -2.59 7.15 -26.27
C PHE A 5 -1.81 5.84 -26.37
N GLN A 6 -1.37 5.47 -27.58
CA GLN A 6 -0.54 4.29 -27.79
C GLN A 6 0.76 4.33 -27.00
N ALA A 7 1.45 5.47 -26.95
CA ALA A 7 2.69 5.62 -26.20
C ALA A 7 2.48 5.39 -24.68
N LYS A 8 1.35 5.82 -24.11
CA LYS A 8 1.05 5.61 -22.69
C LYS A 8 0.63 4.18 -22.37
N PHE A 9 -0.05 3.51 -23.28
CA PHE A 9 -0.54 2.14 -23.09
C PHE A 9 0.42 1.06 -23.62
N SER A 10 1.39 1.43 -24.43
CA SER A 10 2.37 0.48 -25.00
C SER A 10 3.05 -0.36 -23.93
N GLY A 11 3.47 0.23 -22.82
CA GLY A 11 4.08 -0.50 -21.69
C GLY A 11 3.20 -1.61 -21.10
N PHE A 12 1.87 -1.42 -21.12
CA PHE A 12 0.92 -2.45 -20.67
C PHE A 12 0.73 -3.56 -21.70
N ILE A 13 0.77 -3.21 -22.98
CA ILE A 13 0.49 -4.16 -24.08
C ILE A 13 1.73 -4.97 -24.42
N THR A 14 2.90 -4.33 -24.43
CA THR A 14 4.16 -4.97 -24.80
C THR A 14 4.75 -5.83 -23.68
N ASN A 15 4.48 -5.51 -22.42
CA ASN A 15 4.90 -6.34 -21.31
C ASN A 15 3.93 -7.50 -21.13
N GLU A 16 4.37 -8.71 -21.48
CA GLU A 16 3.55 -9.92 -21.44
C GLU A 16 2.97 -10.19 -20.05
N MET A 17 3.74 -9.97 -18.99
CA MET A 17 3.29 -10.20 -17.61
C MET A 17 2.13 -9.26 -17.26
N LEU A 18 2.29 -7.95 -17.48
CA LEU A 18 1.23 -6.98 -17.21
C LEU A 18 0.01 -7.24 -18.08
N ARG A 19 0.22 -7.49 -19.37
CA ARG A 19 -0.87 -7.81 -20.30
C ARG A 19 -1.70 -8.99 -19.80
N ASN A 20 -1.05 -10.06 -19.35
CA ASN A 20 -1.74 -11.25 -18.86
C ASN A 20 -2.45 -11.03 -17.52
N ILE A 21 -1.95 -10.14 -16.66
CA ILE A 21 -2.60 -9.79 -15.39
C ILE A 21 -3.84 -8.91 -15.65
N ILE A 22 -3.69 -7.82 -16.39
CA ILE A 22 -4.76 -6.81 -16.54
C ILE A 22 -5.66 -7.05 -17.75
N GLY A 23 -5.22 -7.80 -18.74
CA GLY A 23 -5.96 -8.07 -19.99
C GLY A 23 -7.05 -9.12 -19.86
N GLN A 24 -7.27 -9.72 -18.69
CA GLN A 24 -8.32 -10.70 -18.47
C GLN A 24 -9.70 -10.02 -18.41
N THR A 25 -10.73 -10.71 -18.93
CA THR A 25 -12.11 -10.20 -18.97
C THR A 25 -12.78 -10.15 -17.60
N LYS A 26 -12.33 -11.01 -16.67
CA LYS A 26 -12.88 -11.10 -15.31
C LYS A 26 -11.76 -11.11 -14.29
N SER A 27 -11.97 -10.41 -13.18
CA SER A 27 -11.07 -10.51 -12.03
C SER A 27 -11.24 -11.87 -11.36
N SER A 28 -10.13 -12.47 -10.93
CA SER A 28 -10.14 -13.77 -10.22
C SER A 28 -10.76 -13.67 -8.83
N PHE A 29 -10.76 -12.50 -8.24
CA PHE A 29 -11.39 -12.20 -6.95
C PHE A 29 -11.89 -10.74 -6.93
N GLN A 30 -12.81 -10.47 -6.03
CA GLN A 30 -13.32 -9.12 -5.80
C GLN A 30 -12.76 -8.57 -4.48
N VAL A 31 -12.26 -7.33 -4.51
CA VAL A 31 -11.65 -6.68 -3.34
C VAL A 31 -12.69 -6.40 -2.25
N ASP A 32 -13.90 -6.07 -2.64
CA ASP A 32 -15.03 -5.86 -1.73
C ASP A 32 -15.41 -7.13 -0.97
N ASP A 33 -15.38 -8.31 -1.63
CA ASP A 33 -15.57 -9.61 -0.96
C ASP A 33 -14.47 -9.88 0.06
N VAL A 34 -13.21 -9.63 -0.30
CA VAL A 34 -12.08 -9.79 0.62
C VAL A 34 -12.28 -8.92 1.85
N MET A 35 -12.60 -7.66 1.63
CA MET A 35 -12.76 -6.65 2.68
C MET A 35 -13.95 -6.95 3.59
N ASN A 36 -15.10 -7.33 3.03
CA ASN A 36 -16.33 -7.54 3.79
C ASN A 36 -16.42 -8.94 4.43
N SER A 37 -15.67 -9.93 3.92
CA SER A 37 -15.60 -11.27 4.52
C SER A 37 -14.56 -11.40 5.63
N GLY A 38 -13.72 -10.38 5.87
CA GLY A 38 -12.65 -10.42 6.87
C GLY A 38 -11.52 -11.36 6.46
N LYS A 39 -11.20 -11.42 5.17
CA LYS A 39 -10.08 -12.21 4.63
C LYS A 39 -8.78 -11.44 4.71
N ILE A 40 -7.67 -12.18 4.75
CA ILE A 40 -6.32 -11.63 4.63
C ILE A 40 -5.92 -11.68 3.17
N LEU A 41 -5.49 -10.52 2.62
CA LEU A 41 -4.97 -10.39 1.26
C LEU A 41 -3.50 -9.99 1.32
N LEU A 42 -2.62 -10.86 0.86
CA LEU A 42 -1.19 -10.59 0.75
C LEU A 42 -0.85 -10.32 -0.72
N ILE A 43 -0.31 -9.14 -1.01
CA ILE A 43 0.07 -8.72 -2.37
C ILE A 43 1.58 -8.52 -2.40
N ASN A 44 2.27 -9.36 -3.14
CA ASN A 44 3.71 -9.23 -3.35
C ASN A 44 3.99 -8.45 -4.64
N LEU A 45 4.46 -7.22 -4.48
CA LEU A 45 4.86 -6.33 -5.58
C LEU A 45 6.37 -6.16 -5.65
N SER A 46 7.13 -7.21 -5.37
CA SER A 46 8.59 -7.17 -5.37
C SER A 46 9.15 -6.62 -6.68
N LYS A 47 9.91 -5.54 -6.60
CA LYS A 47 10.58 -4.90 -7.75
C LYS A 47 11.56 -5.84 -8.44
N GLY A 48 12.18 -6.75 -7.70
CA GLY A 48 13.10 -7.76 -8.25
C GLY A 48 12.42 -8.77 -9.17
N LEU A 49 11.13 -9.04 -8.96
CA LEU A 49 10.36 -9.97 -9.80
C LEU A 49 9.60 -9.27 -10.93
N LEU A 50 9.03 -8.12 -10.65
CA LEU A 50 8.13 -7.41 -11.55
C LEU A 50 8.83 -6.32 -12.37
N GLY A 51 9.95 -5.81 -11.89
CA GLY A 51 10.53 -4.55 -12.34
C GLY A 51 9.84 -3.35 -11.67
N ASP A 52 10.53 -2.22 -11.60
CA ASP A 52 10.07 -1.03 -10.87
C ASP A 52 8.75 -0.48 -11.42
N LEU A 53 8.68 -0.28 -12.73
CA LEU A 53 7.49 0.27 -13.40
C LEU A 53 6.24 -0.61 -13.19
N ASN A 54 6.38 -1.93 -13.38
CA ASN A 54 5.26 -2.86 -13.25
C ASN A 54 4.78 -2.95 -11.80
N SER A 55 5.71 -3.01 -10.84
CA SER A 55 5.41 -2.98 -9.40
C SER A 55 4.59 -1.74 -9.05
N LYS A 56 5.04 -0.57 -9.50
CA LYS A 56 4.37 0.70 -9.26
C LYS A 56 2.96 0.75 -9.87
N LEU A 57 2.82 0.37 -11.14
CA LEU A 57 1.54 0.38 -11.84
C LEU A 57 0.52 -0.56 -11.18
N LEU A 58 0.93 -1.79 -10.87
CA LEU A 58 0.07 -2.74 -10.17
C LEU A 58 -0.31 -2.26 -8.78
N GLY A 59 0.62 -1.67 -8.05
CA GLY A 59 0.35 -1.10 -6.73
C GLY A 59 -0.69 0.02 -6.77
N ILE A 60 -0.57 0.94 -7.72
CA ILE A 60 -1.56 2.01 -7.94
C ILE A 60 -2.95 1.42 -8.25
N ILE A 61 -3.02 0.38 -9.09
CA ILE A 61 -4.29 -0.30 -9.40
C ILE A 61 -4.89 -0.91 -8.14
N PHE A 62 -4.09 -1.59 -7.30
CA PHE A 62 -4.58 -2.19 -6.06
C PHE A 62 -5.04 -1.14 -5.05
N VAL A 63 -4.27 -0.07 -4.84
CA VAL A 63 -4.65 1.04 -3.95
C VAL A 63 -5.99 1.63 -4.40
N THR A 64 -6.14 1.91 -5.69
CA THR A 64 -7.39 2.45 -6.26
C THR A 64 -8.58 1.49 -6.10
N LYS A 65 -8.36 0.18 -6.32
CA LYS A 65 -9.42 -0.83 -6.13
C LYS A 65 -9.85 -0.96 -4.66
N ILE A 66 -8.89 -0.93 -3.72
CA ILE A 66 -9.19 -0.97 -2.28
C ILE A 66 -9.94 0.28 -1.85
N GLN A 67 -9.54 1.45 -2.34
CA GLN A 67 -10.27 2.70 -2.11
C GLN A 67 -11.71 2.61 -2.61
N THR A 68 -11.89 2.19 -3.86
CA THR A 68 -13.22 2.06 -4.46
C THR A 68 -14.10 1.08 -3.69
N ALA A 69 -13.53 -0.06 -3.28
CA ALA A 69 -14.24 -1.04 -2.45
C ALA A 69 -14.60 -0.49 -1.07
N ALA A 70 -13.71 0.30 -0.45
CA ALA A 70 -13.99 0.96 0.82
C ALA A 70 -15.15 1.97 0.67
N MET A 71 -15.10 2.83 -0.35
CA MET A 71 -16.17 3.81 -0.60
C MET A 71 -17.51 3.15 -0.91
N ALA A 72 -17.52 2.00 -1.60
CA ALA A 72 -18.74 1.24 -1.88
C ALA A 72 -19.44 0.75 -0.60
N ARG A 73 -18.72 0.68 0.54
CA ARG A 73 -19.30 0.34 1.85
C ARG A 73 -20.30 1.37 2.38
N GLN A 74 -20.43 2.54 1.75
CA GLN A 74 -21.51 3.47 2.08
C GLN A 74 -22.91 2.82 2.01
N LYS A 75 -23.07 1.77 1.18
CA LYS A 75 -24.30 0.99 1.05
C LYS A 75 -24.52 -0.03 2.18
N ILE A 76 -23.53 -0.23 3.02
CA ILE A 76 -23.58 -1.15 4.17
C ILE A 76 -23.78 -0.31 5.42
N GLU A 77 -24.68 -0.70 6.29
CA GLU A 77 -24.91 -0.08 7.59
C GLU A 77 -23.59 -0.02 8.38
N LYS A 78 -23.35 1.10 9.06
CA LYS A 78 -22.07 1.38 9.72
C LYS A 78 -21.62 0.28 10.67
N ASP A 79 -22.54 -0.29 11.43
CA ASP A 79 -22.24 -1.30 12.44
C ASP A 79 -21.99 -2.70 11.85
N LYS A 80 -22.45 -2.92 10.62
CA LYS A 80 -22.21 -4.17 9.88
C LYS A 80 -20.91 -4.17 9.08
N ARG A 81 -20.23 -3.01 8.95
CA ARG A 81 -18.94 -2.93 8.28
C ARG A 81 -17.87 -3.57 9.14
N LYS A 82 -17.12 -4.52 8.59
CA LYS A 82 -15.95 -5.10 9.26
C LYS A 82 -14.76 -4.14 9.18
N ASP A 83 -13.93 -4.09 10.20
CA ASP A 83 -12.69 -3.36 10.16
C ASP A 83 -11.76 -4.02 9.14
N PHE A 84 -11.11 -3.20 8.33
CA PHE A 84 -10.13 -3.65 7.35
C PHE A 84 -8.85 -2.83 7.51
N PHE A 85 -7.76 -3.52 7.80
CA PHE A 85 -6.45 -2.92 7.99
C PHE A 85 -5.65 -3.04 6.71
N PHE A 86 -5.31 -1.90 6.12
CA PHE A 86 -4.54 -1.83 4.88
C PHE A 86 -3.13 -1.35 5.16
N TYR A 87 -2.17 -2.23 5.01
CA TYR A 87 -0.75 -1.95 5.19
C TYR A 87 -0.07 -1.73 3.85
N ILE A 88 0.63 -0.62 3.68
CA ILE A 88 1.39 -0.29 2.48
C ILE A 88 2.82 0.02 2.89
N ASP A 89 3.73 -0.87 2.54
CA ASP A 89 5.16 -0.63 2.65
C ASP A 89 5.66 0.14 1.44
N GLU A 90 6.71 0.96 1.61
CA GLU A 90 7.24 1.85 0.55
C GLU A 90 6.12 2.69 -0.11
N PHE A 91 5.24 3.21 0.71
CA PHE A 91 4.00 3.88 0.34
C PHE A 91 4.17 4.97 -0.73
N GLN A 92 5.28 5.70 -0.74
CA GLN A 92 5.58 6.74 -1.73
C GLN A 92 5.56 6.22 -3.18
N ASN A 93 5.74 4.92 -3.40
CA ASN A 93 5.70 4.32 -4.74
C ASN A 93 4.28 4.20 -5.31
N PHE A 94 3.25 4.29 -4.47
CA PHE A 94 1.85 4.00 -4.82
C PHE A 94 0.92 5.18 -4.63
N VAL A 95 1.48 6.37 -4.45
CA VAL A 95 0.71 7.60 -4.22
C VAL A 95 0.00 8.04 -5.49
N THR A 96 -1.26 8.41 -5.31
CA THR A 96 -2.11 9.06 -6.32
C THR A 96 -2.82 10.25 -5.68
N ASP A 97 -3.38 11.17 -6.47
CA ASP A 97 -4.17 12.30 -5.95
C ASP A 97 -5.34 11.85 -5.07
N SER A 98 -5.83 10.64 -5.29
CA SER A 98 -6.90 10.06 -4.48
C SER A 98 -6.49 9.62 -3.08
N ILE A 99 -5.19 9.55 -2.77
CA ILE A 99 -4.72 9.11 -1.46
C ILE A 99 -5.09 10.10 -0.34
N GLU A 100 -5.12 11.40 -0.65
CA GLU A 100 -5.55 12.43 0.29
C GLU A 100 -7.00 12.20 0.72
N SER A 101 -7.86 11.87 -0.23
CA SER A 101 -9.25 11.48 0.02
C SER A 101 -9.34 10.20 0.89
N ILE A 102 -8.47 9.22 0.64
CA ILE A 102 -8.43 8.02 1.50
C ILE A 102 -8.03 8.41 2.92
N LEU A 103 -6.97 9.17 3.10
CA LEU A 103 -6.47 9.57 4.43
C LEU A 103 -7.55 10.31 5.24
N SER A 104 -8.33 11.20 4.61
CA SER A 104 -9.36 11.97 5.28
C SER A 104 -10.66 11.20 5.52
N GLU A 105 -11.02 10.25 4.67
CA GLU A 105 -12.34 9.63 4.67
C GLU A 105 -12.37 8.15 5.07
N ALA A 106 -11.25 7.44 5.02
CA ALA A 106 -11.15 6.00 5.22
C ALA A 106 -11.84 5.50 6.51
N ARG A 107 -11.74 6.29 7.59
CA ARG A 107 -12.36 5.98 8.87
C ARG A 107 -13.88 5.78 8.79
N LYS A 108 -14.57 6.55 7.93
CA LYS A 108 -16.02 6.44 7.74
C LYS A 108 -16.42 5.05 7.23
N TYR A 109 -15.52 4.41 6.48
CA TYR A 109 -15.74 3.13 5.83
C TYR A 109 -15.09 1.96 6.58
N ARG A 110 -14.61 2.18 7.81
CA ARG A 110 -13.84 1.22 8.61
C ARG A 110 -12.63 0.66 7.85
N LEU A 111 -11.94 1.52 7.13
CA LEU A 111 -10.63 1.26 6.53
C LEU A 111 -9.57 1.95 7.40
N SER A 112 -8.69 1.17 8.01
CA SER A 112 -7.51 1.65 8.73
C SER A 112 -6.31 1.60 7.80
N LEU A 113 -5.76 2.76 7.45
CA LEU A 113 -4.60 2.86 6.58
C LEU A 113 -3.33 2.90 7.43
N ASN A 114 -2.41 1.99 7.18
CA ASN A 114 -1.10 1.89 7.80
C ASN A 114 -0.04 2.02 6.70
N VAL A 115 0.72 3.10 6.73
CA VAL A 115 1.72 3.41 5.70
C VAL A 115 3.11 3.46 6.28
N ALA A 116 4.08 2.91 5.56
CA ALA A 116 5.48 2.97 5.91
C ALA A 116 6.31 3.57 4.77
N HIS A 117 7.32 4.35 5.14
CA HIS A 117 8.30 4.95 4.23
C HIS A 117 9.64 5.11 4.95
N GLN A 118 10.72 5.34 4.20
CA GLN A 118 12.07 5.42 4.77
C GLN A 118 12.49 6.86 5.05
N TYR A 119 12.18 7.82 4.16
CA TYR A 119 12.62 9.21 4.24
C TYR A 119 11.46 10.17 4.00
N MET A 120 11.41 11.24 4.78
CA MET A 120 10.38 12.29 4.62
C MET A 120 10.44 12.99 3.26
N SER A 121 11.63 13.13 2.69
CA SER A 121 11.80 13.72 1.35
C SER A 121 11.11 12.94 0.24
N GLN A 122 10.88 11.63 0.42
CA GLN A 122 10.12 10.81 -0.53
C GLN A 122 8.64 11.22 -0.61
N LEU A 123 8.11 11.85 0.43
CA LEU A 123 6.72 12.33 0.50
C LEU A 123 6.55 13.73 -0.12
N GLU A 124 7.66 14.40 -0.41
CA GLU A 124 7.70 15.74 -1.01
C GLU A 124 7.91 15.71 -2.53
N GLN A 125 8.25 14.55 -3.09
CA GLN A 125 8.53 14.41 -4.52
C GLN A 125 7.25 14.35 -5.34
N SER A 126 7.16 15.23 -6.35
CA SER A 126 6.15 15.11 -7.40
C SER A 126 6.50 13.93 -8.30
N ASP A 127 5.60 12.98 -8.44
CA ASP A 127 5.79 11.86 -9.33
C ASP A 127 5.55 12.25 -10.78
N ALA A 128 6.55 12.01 -11.64
CA ALA A 128 6.46 12.28 -13.08
C ALA A 128 5.34 11.48 -13.78
N LEU A 129 4.94 10.33 -13.24
CA LEU A 129 3.87 9.50 -13.80
C LEU A 129 2.48 10.01 -13.43
N THR A 130 2.29 10.46 -12.20
CA THR A 130 0.98 10.90 -11.70
C THR A 130 0.78 12.40 -11.87
N LYS A 131 1.86 13.18 -12.12
CA LYS A 131 1.85 14.66 -12.10
C LYS A 131 1.22 15.23 -10.82
N SER A 132 1.17 14.44 -9.76
CA SER A 132 0.61 14.83 -8.49
C SER A 132 1.54 15.83 -7.82
N SER A 133 1.04 17.04 -7.62
CA SER A 133 1.68 18.08 -6.81
C SER A 133 1.17 18.07 -5.37
N VAL A 134 0.53 16.96 -4.96
CA VAL A 134 -0.06 16.85 -3.62
C VAL A 134 1.07 16.91 -2.61
N ASN A 135 0.97 17.83 -1.69
CA ASN A 135 1.83 17.86 -0.52
C ASN A 135 1.42 16.74 0.43
N LEU A 136 1.78 15.52 0.02
CA LEU A 136 1.43 14.29 0.71
C LEU A 136 1.85 14.30 2.18
N LYS A 137 2.96 14.96 2.47
CA LYS A 137 3.44 15.16 3.83
C LYS A 137 2.38 15.84 4.70
N ASN A 138 1.82 16.96 4.25
CA ASN A 138 0.81 17.69 5.01
C ASN A 138 -0.48 16.87 5.17
N ALA A 139 -0.87 16.14 4.13
CA ALA A 139 -2.02 15.23 4.20
C ALA A 139 -1.82 14.11 5.23
N ILE A 140 -0.63 13.52 5.30
CA ILE A 140 -0.30 12.48 6.28
C ILE A 140 -0.31 13.07 7.69
N PHE A 141 0.49 14.10 7.96
CA PHE A 141 0.60 14.67 9.30
C PHE A 141 -0.71 15.26 9.82
N GLY A 142 -1.57 15.76 8.93
CA GLY A 142 -2.90 16.29 9.29
C GLY A 142 -3.95 15.22 9.59
N ASN A 143 -3.76 13.98 9.12
CA ASN A 143 -4.79 12.93 9.24
C ASN A 143 -4.35 11.70 10.05
N VAL A 144 -3.05 11.52 10.31
CA VAL A 144 -2.52 10.36 11.03
C VAL A 144 -2.54 10.59 12.53
N GLY A 145 -3.29 9.76 13.25
CA GLY A 145 -3.38 9.84 14.70
C GLY A 145 -2.29 9.08 15.43
N SER A 146 -1.89 7.91 14.93
CA SER A 146 -0.79 7.11 15.49
C SER A 146 0.44 7.20 14.61
N MET A 147 1.59 7.39 15.22
CA MET A 147 2.86 7.54 14.50
C MET A 147 3.96 6.77 15.23
N MET A 148 4.78 6.09 14.46
CA MET A 148 5.96 5.38 14.95
C MET A 148 7.18 5.77 14.11
N SER A 149 8.30 5.99 14.76
CA SER A 149 9.59 6.22 14.11
C SER A 149 10.66 5.34 14.71
N TYR A 150 11.52 4.82 13.87
CA TYR A 150 12.80 4.26 14.23
C TYR A 150 13.88 5.35 14.12
N LYS A 151 15.15 4.95 14.21
CA LYS A 151 16.29 5.83 13.95
C LYS A 151 16.17 6.47 12.58
N VAL A 152 16.32 7.80 12.53
CA VAL A 152 16.24 8.61 11.29
C VAL A 152 17.46 9.52 11.17
N GLY A 153 17.65 10.11 9.98
CA GLY A 153 18.66 11.13 9.75
C GLY A 153 18.30 12.47 10.41
N ALA A 154 19.30 13.37 10.52
CA ALA A 154 19.13 14.66 11.23
C ALA A 154 18.00 15.53 10.65
N GLU A 155 17.88 15.63 9.31
CA GLU A 155 16.85 16.43 8.66
C GLU A 155 15.44 15.94 8.98
N ASP A 156 15.23 14.63 8.97
CA ASP A 156 13.93 14.03 9.32
C ASP A 156 13.66 14.11 10.82
N ALA A 157 14.70 13.99 11.65
CA ALA A 157 14.58 14.12 13.10
C ALA A 157 14.09 15.52 13.54
N GLU A 158 14.59 16.60 12.93
CA GLU A 158 14.12 17.97 13.19
C GLU A 158 12.63 18.16 12.87
N LYS A 159 12.15 17.49 11.81
CA LYS A 159 10.73 17.53 11.43
C LYS A 159 9.86 16.71 12.40
N LEU A 160 10.35 15.53 12.80
CA LEU A 160 9.63 14.59 13.66
C LEU A 160 9.66 14.98 15.15
N GLU A 161 10.64 15.74 15.59
CA GLU A 161 10.71 16.25 16.96
C GLU A 161 9.41 16.92 17.41
N LYS A 162 8.79 17.71 16.53
CA LYS A 162 7.51 18.40 16.81
C LYS A 162 6.36 17.44 17.11
N GLU A 163 6.43 16.22 16.55
CA GLU A 163 5.42 15.20 16.71
C GLU A 163 5.60 14.36 17.98
N PHE A 164 6.85 14.27 18.46
CA PHE A 164 7.21 13.48 19.65
C PHE A 164 7.56 14.30 20.87
N ALA A 165 7.58 15.65 20.75
CA ALA A 165 7.79 16.55 21.88
C ALA A 165 6.67 16.37 22.94
N PRO A 166 6.95 16.69 24.23
CA PRO A 166 8.25 17.07 24.77
C PRO A 166 9.16 15.90 25.17
N ASN A 167 8.73 14.65 24.94
CA ASN A 167 9.39 13.47 25.50
C ASN A 167 10.64 13.06 24.71
N PHE A 168 10.72 13.42 23.42
CA PHE A 168 11.86 13.06 22.57
C PHE A 168 12.30 14.27 21.74
N SER A 169 13.61 14.50 21.73
CA SER A 169 14.27 15.52 20.92
C SER A 169 14.75 14.94 19.58
N ALA A 170 15.16 15.80 18.64
CA ALA A 170 15.81 15.39 17.41
C ALA A 170 17.08 14.56 17.68
N GLY A 171 17.84 14.90 18.72
CA GLY A 171 19.01 14.15 19.16
C GLY A 171 18.68 12.71 19.56
N ASP A 172 17.57 12.48 20.26
CA ASP A 172 17.13 11.15 20.65
C ASP A 172 16.78 10.29 19.43
N LEU A 173 16.14 10.89 18.42
CA LEU A 173 15.75 10.19 17.19
C LEU A 173 16.95 9.80 16.33
N VAL A 174 17.98 10.66 16.26
CA VAL A 174 19.21 10.40 15.50
C VAL A 174 20.08 9.34 16.20
N ASN A 175 20.11 9.34 17.53
CA ASN A 175 20.98 8.46 18.31
C ASN A 175 20.29 7.17 18.79
N MET A 176 19.09 6.92 18.31
CA MET A 176 18.32 5.74 18.70
C MET A 176 19.04 4.43 18.37
N ASP A 177 18.99 3.47 19.29
CA ASP A 177 19.57 2.14 19.10
C ASP A 177 18.80 1.34 18.03
N LYS A 178 19.47 0.33 17.49
CA LYS A 178 18.81 -0.64 16.60
C LYS A 178 17.66 -1.35 17.32
N PHE A 179 16.57 -1.59 16.61
CA PHE A 179 15.38 -2.26 17.12
C PHE A 179 14.70 -1.54 18.29
N LYS A 180 14.93 -0.25 18.44
CA LYS A 180 14.14 0.62 19.30
C LYS A 180 13.37 1.61 18.44
N GLY A 181 12.22 2.04 18.91
CA GLY A 181 11.38 3.03 18.25
C GLY A 181 10.74 3.98 19.24
N VAL A 182 10.24 5.08 18.71
CA VAL A 182 9.38 6.03 19.41
C VAL A 182 7.99 5.93 18.79
N MET A 183 6.97 5.98 19.63
CA MET A 183 5.59 5.89 19.19
C MET A 183 4.71 6.87 19.94
N ARG A 184 3.72 7.44 19.24
CA ARG A 184 2.52 8.03 19.83
C ARG A 184 1.30 7.31 19.26
N LEU A 185 0.29 7.09 20.07
CA LEU A 185 -0.90 6.36 19.70
C LEU A 185 -2.14 7.24 19.81
N MET A 186 -3.07 7.08 18.89
CA MET A 186 -4.42 7.58 19.07
C MET A 186 -5.24 6.50 19.79
N ILE A 187 -5.66 6.80 21.02
CA ILE A 187 -6.46 5.92 21.87
C ILE A 187 -7.77 6.66 22.14
N ASP A 188 -8.90 6.06 21.79
CA ASP A 188 -10.25 6.63 21.99
C ASP A 188 -10.40 8.08 21.45
N GLY A 189 -9.73 8.37 20.34
CA GLY A 189 -9.77 9.69 19.70
C GLY A 189 -8.83 10.73 20.30
N GLN A 190 -8.03 10.35 21.31
CA GLN A 190 -7.01 11.21 21.93
C GLN A 190 -5.61 10.70 21.58
N VAL A 191 -4.71 11.62 21.26
CA VAL A 191 -3.30 11.27 20.98
C VAL A 191 -2.56 11.14 22.31
N SER A 192 -1.91 10.00 22.54
CA SER A 192 -1.09 9.76 23.71
C SER A 192 0.19 10.61 23.69
N ARG A 193 0.82 10.75 24.85
CA ARG A 193 2.22 11.21 24.88
C ARG A 193 3.10 10.19 24.18
N ALA A 194 4.17 10.66 23.56
CA ALA A 194 5.15 9.79 22.92
C ALA A 194 5.91 8.94 23.97
N PHE A 195 6.19 7.70 23.63
CA PHE A 195 6.92 6.74 24.45
C PHE A 195 7.85 5.89 23.59
N SER A 196 8.90 5.36 24.22
CA SER A 196 9.81 4.42 23.56
C SER A 196 9.23 3.00 23.56
N LEU A 197 9.56 2.23 22.53
CA LEU A 197 9.18 0.83 22.43
C LEU A 197 10.32 -0.03 21.85
N ILE A 198 10.32 -1.29 22.20
CA ILE A 198 11.13 -2.32 21.57
C ILE A 198 10.16 -3.26 20.86
N PRO A 199 10.15 -3.28 19.52
CA PRO A 199 9.29 -4.18 18.79
C PRO A 199 9.73 -5.63 18.99
N GLU A 200 8.77 -6.54 18.89
CA GLU A 200 9.06 -7.96 18.91
C GLU A 200 9.99 -8.34 17.75
N ASN A 201 10.96 -9.20 18.04
CA ASN A 201 11.89 -9.66 17.01
C ASN A 201 11.25 -10.81 16.21
N ILE A 202 10.56 -10.44 15.13
CA ILE A 202 9.92 -11.40 14.23
C ILE A 202 10.88 -12.36 13.52
N TYR A 203 12.18 -12.06 13.48
CA TYR A 203 13.19 -12.96 12.90
C TYR A 203 13.44 -14.22 13.75
N LEU A 204 12.99 -14.24 15.01
CA LEU A 204 13.03 -15.41 15.87
C LEU A 204 11.92 -16.42 15.51
N ASP A 205 10.82 -15.97 14.97
CA ASP A 205 9.76 -16.83 14.45
C ASP A 205 10.03 -17.16 12.98
N LYS A 206 10.58 -18.34 12.74
CA LYS A 206 10.96 -18.77 11.38
C LYS A 206 9.77 -19.17 10.52
N GLY A 207 8.57 -19.28 11.08
CA GLY A 207 7.40 -19.79 10.40
C GLY A 207 7.59 -21.23 9.90
N ASP A 208 6.61 -21.74 9.16
CA ASP A 208 6.69 -23.05 8.50
C ASP A 208 6.80 -22.89 6.97
N PRO A 209 7.97 -23.18 6.36
CA PRO A 209 8.14 -23.09 4.91
C PRO A 209 7.23 -24.03 4.11
N LYS A 210 6.79 -25.15 4.69
CA LYS A 210 5.86 -26.09 4.02
C LYS A 210 4.47 -25.48 3.97
N LEU A 211 4.03 -24.89 5.07
CA LEU A 211 2.75 -24.20 5.16
C LEU A 211 2.72 -23.00 4.22
N MET A 212 3.79 -22.20 4.15
CA MET A 212 3.92 -21.09 3.20
C MET A 212 3.73 -21.57 1.75
N ARG A 213 4.43 -22.64 1.35
CA ARG A 213 4.30 -23.20 0.00
C ARG A 213 2.88 -23.70 -0.27
N ALA A 214 2.25 -24.35 0.69
CA ALA A 214 0.88 -24.85 0.57
C ALA A 214 -0.11 -23.71 0.34
N TYR A 215 0.02 -22.59 1.06
CA TYR A 215 -0.82 -21.40 0.83
C TYR A 215 -0.58 -20.75 -0.52
N MET A 216 0.66 -20.67 -0.96
CA MET A 216 0.98 -20.13 -2.30
C MET A 216 0.35 -21.00 -3.40
N GLU A 217 0.47 -22.33 -3.28
CA GLU A 217 -0.11 -23.26 -4.25
C GLU A 217 -1.64 -23.22 -4.23
N LEU A 218 -2.25 -23.19 -3.05
CA LEU A 218 -3.71 -23.03 -2.92
C LEU A 218 -4.19 -21.73 -3.56
N SER A 219 -3.48 -20.63 -3.34
CA SER A 219 -3.79 -19.35 -3.95
C SER A 219 -3.68 -19.42 -5.48
N ARG A 220 -2.62 -20.06 -5.99
CA ARG A 220 -2.42 -20.27 -7.42
C ARG A 220 -3.54 -21.09 -8.05
N LEU A 221 -3.91 -22.21 -7.43
CA LEU A 221 -4.99 -23.07 -7.91
C LEU A 221 -6.36 -22.39 -7.88
N LYS A 222 -6.62 -21.58 -6.87
CA LYS A 222 -7.92 -20.95 -6.67
C LYS A 222 -8.12 -19.68 -7.51
N TYR A 223 -7.08 -18.88 -7.65
CA TYR A 223 -7.16 -17.53 -8.25
C TYR A 223 -6.30 -17.38 -9.50
N GLY A 224 -5.33 -18.25 -9.71
CA GLY A 224 -4.48 -18.23 -10.89
C GLY A 224 -5.16 -18.84 -12.10
N ARG A 225 -4.65 -18.47 -13.28
CA ARG A 225 -4.98 -19.08 -14.57
C ARG A 225 -3.68 -19.39 -15.28
N GLU A 226 -3.68 -20.44 -16.08
CA GLU A 226 -2.50 -20.80 -16.85
C GLU A 226 -2.10 -19.66 -17.80
N LYS A 227 -0.82 -19.28 -17.77
CA LYS A 227 -0.27 -18.15 -18.53
C LYS A 227 -0.53 -18.28 -20.03
N GLU A 228 -0.25 -19.45 -20.59
CA GLU A 228 -0.40 -19.71 -22.02
C GLU A 228 -1.86 -19.64 -22.47
N PHE A 229 -2.77 -20.11 -21.64
CA PHE A 229 -4.19 -20.02 -21.91
C PHE A 229 -4.66 -18.57 -21.93
N VAL A 230 -4.27 -17.78 -20.94
CA VAL A 230 -4.63 -16.33 -20.85
C VAL A 230 -4.05 -15.57 -22.03
N ASN A 231 -2.79 -15.84 -22.38
CA ASN A 231 -2.13 -15.16 -23.50
C ASN A 231 -2.87 -15.44 -24.82
N ARG A 232 -3.23 -16.71 -25.10
CA ARG A 232 -4.03 -17.07 -26.30
C ARG A 232 -5.40 -16.41 -26.32
N GLU A 233 -6.08 -16.36 -25.16
CA GLU A 233 -7.39 -15.68 -25.06
C GLU A 233 -7.29 -14.19 -25.38
N ILE A 234 -6.22 -13.52 -24.91
CA ILE A 234 -5.99 -12.10 -25.17
C ILE A 234 -5.66 -11.87 -26.66
N LEU A 235 -4.72 -12.65 -27.22
CA LEU A 235 -4.34 -12.55 -28.61
C LEU A 235 -5.53 -12.76 -29.55
N PHE A 236 -6.34 -13.78 -29.30
CA PHE A 236 -7.56 -14.03 -30.05
C PHE A 236 -8.52 -12.82 -30.05
N ARG A 237 -8.70 -12.18 -28.88
CA ARG A 237 -9.58 -11.00 -28.78
C ARG A 237 -9.09 -9.76 -29.53
N ILE A 238 -7.79 -9.59 -29.64
CA ILE A 238 -7.21 -8.44 -30.37
C ILE A 238 -6.96 -8.74 -31.84
N GLY A 239 -7.36 -9.93 -32.34
CA GLY A 239 -7.18 -10.34 -33.73
C GLY A 239 -5.72 -10.59 -34.11
N ALA A 240 -4.86 -10.88 -33.13
CA ALA A 240 -3.48 -11.26 -33.39
C ALA A 240 -3.43 -12.79 -33.67
N PRO A 241 -2.62 -13.22 -34.66
CA PRO A 241 -2.49 -14.63 -35.01
C PRO A 241 -1.80 -15.45 -33.90
#